data_4debcaa33b41544d0c49add7f4802c23
#
_entry.id   4debcaa33b41544d0c49add7f4802c23
#
_cell.length_a   1.000
_cell.length_b   1.000
_cell.length_c   1.000
_cell.angle_alpha   90.00
_cell.angle_beta   90.00
_cell.angle_gamma   90.00
#
_symmetry.space_group_name_H-M   'P 1'
#
loop_
_entity.id
_entity.type
_entity.pdbx_description
1 polymer ?
#
loop_
_entity_poly.entity_id
_entity_poly.type
_entity_poly.pdbx_seq_one_letter_code
_entity_poly.pdbx_strand_id
1 'polypeptide(L)'
;AERCDELRGYMLKPLDFDPAKRYPVLLTQYSGPGSQQVAEGWGPDWEDALVTHGYIVVCVDPRGTGYRGEEFKKLTYGNLGRLEVEDQISTARYMARQSYVDPARIGIYGWSYGGFMALGCAFRGEGLFKMAIAVAPVTSWRYYDSIYTENFNGLPDDYPKGYDDNSPVNLAHLFRDDSTRLLIVHGTADDNVHFQNTMEMARALNKLGKQYDMMVYPDQNHSMMPDDMIHVREKMLRYTLENL
;
A
#
# COMPACT_ATOMS: atom_id res chain seq x y z
N ALA A 1 16.23 -17.92 15.44
CA ALA A 1 16.14 -16.59 16.06
C ALA A 1 15.59 -15.65 14.96
N GLU A 2 14.44 -15.05 15.19
CA GLU A 2 13.92 -14.00 14.30
C GLU A 2 14.90 -12.83 14.32
N ARG A 3 15.37 -12.43 13.12
CA ARG A 3 16.23 -11.28 12.95
C ARG A 3 15.39 -10.03 13.29
N CYS A 4 15.78 -9.31 14.31
CA CYS A 4 15.18 -8.03 14.66
C CYS A 4 15.83 -6.95 13.80
N ASP A 5 15.22 -6.65 12.64
CA ASP A 5 15.67 -5.58 11.77
C ASP A 5 15.03 -4.25 12.21
N GLU A 6 15.87 -3.22 12.39
CA GLU A 6 15.40 -1.86 12.63
C GLU A 6 14.85 -1.29 11.32
N LEU A 7 13.60 -0.81 11.32
CA LEU A 7 13.00 -0.12 10.20
C LEU A 7 13.19 1.40 10.32
N ARG A 8 13.32 2.08 9.19
CA ARG A 8 13.41 3.54 9.14
C ARG A 8 12.11 4.11 8.63
N GLY A 9 11.68 5.23 9.22
CA GLY A 9 10.47 5.92 8.84
C GLY A 9 10.51 7.39 9.19
N TYR A 10 9.57 8.14 8.63
CA TYR A 10 9.26 9.49 9.05
C TYR A 10 7.79 9.62 9.41
N MET A 11 7.47 10.68 10.15
CA MET A 11 6.12 11.01 10.54
C MET A 11 5.89 12.51 10.37
N LEU A 12 4.81 12.86 9.65
CA LEU A 12 4.31 14.22 9.57
C LEU A 12 3.17 14.38 10.58
N LYS A 13 3.23 15.45 11.36
CA LYS A 13 2.23 15.77 12.38
C LYS A 13 1.57 17.12 12.06
N PRO A 14 0.31 17.34 12.44
CA PRO A 14 -0.31 18.65 12.36
C PRO A 14 0.54 19.73 13.04
N LEU A 15 0.51 20.96 12.52
CA LEU A 15 1.28 22.07 13.07
C LEU A 15 0.88 22.39 14.52
N ASP A 16 -0.38 22.18 14.86
CA ASP A 16 -0.97 22.36 16.19
C ASP A 16 -1.04 21.03 16.98
N PHE A 17 -0.10 20.11 16.73
CA PHE A 17 -0.09 18.79 17.34
C PHE A 17 -0.09 18.88 18.88
N ASP A 18 -1.10 18.26 19.48
CA ASP A 18 -1.28 18.16 20.94
C ASP A 18 -1.20 16.68 21.36
N PRO A 19 -0.19 16.24 22.12
CA PRO A 19 -0.04 14.85 22.53
C PRO A 19 -1.18 14.33 23.43
N ALA A 20 -2.05 15.20 23.93
CA ALA A 20 -3.24 14.84 24.70
C ALA A 20 -4.45 14.48 23.82
N LYS A 21 -4.41 14.83 22.53
CA LYS A 21 -5.45 14.49 21.55
C LYS A 21 -5.13 13.17 20.86
N ARG A 22 -6.14 12.60 20.20
CA ARG A 22 -6.00 11.41 19.35
C ARG A 22 -6.25 11.77 17.88
N TYR A 23 -5.34 11.32 17.03
CA TYR A 23 -5.34 11.63 15.61
C TYR A 23 -5.53 10.38 14.76
N PRO A 24 -6.23 10.47 13.61
CA PRO A 24 -6.19 9.44 12.58
C PRO A 24 -4.79 9.37 11.97
N VAL A 25 -4.44 8.18 11.46
CA VAL A 25 -3.12 7.92 10.86
C VAL A 25 -3.32 7.36 9.44
N LEU A 26 -2.65 7.96 8.46
CA LEU A 26 -2.47 7.35 7.15
C LEU A 26 -1.03 6.85 7.02
N LEU A 27 -0.87 5.55 6.76
CA LEU A 27 0.40 5.00 6.30
C LEU A 27 0.49 5.22 4.78
N THR A 28 1.52 5.95 4.33
CA THR A 28 1.90 6.07 2.93
C THR A 28 3.14 5.22 2.67
N GLN A 29 3.21 4.51 1.56
CA GLN A 29 4.33 3.62 1.29
C GLN A 29 4.38 3.18 -0.19
N TYR A 30 5.58 2.83 -0.65
CA TYR A 30 5.81 2.10 -1.89
C TYR A 30 6.29 0.67 -1.61
N SER A 31 7.34 0.53 -0.79
CA SER A 31 7.86 -0.74 -0.25
C SER A 31 8.54 -1.66 -1.28
N GLY A 32 8.64 -1.28 -2.55
CA GLY A 32 9.21 -2.13 -3.59
C GLY A 32 10.69 -2.43 -3.35
N PRO A 33 11.19 -3.61 -3.76
CA PRO A 33 12.56 -4.02 -3.54
C PRO A 33 13.55 -3.03 -4.17
N GLY A 34 14.56 -2.64 -3.38
CA GLY A 34 15.56 -1.66 -3.78
C GLY A 34 15.09 -0.21 -3.84
N SER A 35 13.83 0.09 -3.60
CA SER A 35 13.29 1.47 -3.51
C SER A 35 13.64 2.13 -2.18
N GLN A 36 13.49 3.46 -2.13
CA GLN A 36 13.63 4.24 -0.90
C GLN A 36 12.62 5.38 -0.92
N GLN A 37 11.76 5.44 0.10
CA GLN A 37 10.84 6.55 0.36
C GLN A 37 11.35 7.42 1.52
N VAL A 38 12.01 6.80 2.49
CA VAL A 38 12.52 7.47 3.67
C VAL A 38 13.93 8.00 3.39
N ALA A 39 14.01 9.30 3.06
CA ALA A 39 15.25 10.00 2.76
C ALA A 39 15.31 11.34 3.50
N GLU A 40 16.50 11.89 3.69
CA GLU A 40 16.68 13.25 4.18
C GLU A 40 16.38 14.23 3.05
N GLY A 41 15.15 14.72 3.01
CA GLY A 41 14.66 15.65 2.00
C GLY A 41 13.25 16.09 2.32
N TRP A 42 12.88 17.24 1.80
CA TRP A 42 11.52 17.76 1.88
C TRP A 42 10.94 17.82 0.46
N GLY A 43 9.77 17.22 0.28
CA GLY A 43 9.01 17.32 -0.97
C GLY A 43 7.53 17.19 -0.66
N PRO A 44 6.72 18.24 -0.93
CA PRO A 44 5.29 18.18 -0.68
C PRO A 44 4.63 17.17 -1.62
N ASP A 45 3.69 16.40 -1.10
CA ASP A 45 2.79 15.56 -1.88
C ASP A 45 1.34 15.74 -1.39
N TRP A 46 0.38 15.01 -1.98
CA TRP A 46 -1.03 15.13 -1.67
C TRP A 46 -1.36 14.82 -0.19
N GLU A 47 -0.56 13.98 0.45
CA GLU A 47 -0.71 13.61 1.85
C GLU A 47 -0.50 14.80 2.81
N ASP A 48 0.24 15.83 2.39
CA ASP A 48 0.42 17.03 3.20
C ASP A 48 -0.90 17.75 3.46
N ALA A 49 -1.86 17.64 2.52
CA ALA A 49 -3.21 18.15 2.74
C ALA A 49 -3.89 17.47 3.93
N LEU A 50 -3.64 16.18 4.17
CA LEU A 50 -4.18 15.46 5.32
C LEU A 50 -3.63 16.00 6.64
N VAL A 51 -2.36 16.38 6.68
CA VAL A 51 -1.74 16.98 7.85
C VAL A 51 -2.46 18.29 8.24
N THR A 52 -2.86 19.10 7.26
CA THR A 52 -3.65 20.32 7.52
C THR A 52 -5.08 20.03 8.00
N HIS A 53 -5.59 18.82 7.75
CA HIS A 53 -6.88 18.34 8.24
C HIS A 53 -6.78 17.58 9.58
N GLY A 54 -5.63 17.62 10.23
CA GLY A 54 -5.45 17.01 11.55
C GLY A 54 -5.13 15.51 11.50
N TYR A 55 -4.57 15.00 10.41
CA TYR A 55 -4.08 13.63 10.30
C TYR A 55 -2.59 13.54 10.58
N ILE A 56 -2.15 12.41 11.08
CA ILE A 56 -0.74 12.03 11.09
C ILE A 56 -0.48 11.18 9.84
N VAL A 57 0.57 11.51 9.10
CA VAL A 57 1.05 10.71 7.96
C VAL A 57 2.34 10.01 8.36
N VAL A 58 2.42 8.71 8.10
CA VAL A 58 3.58 7.87 8.46
C VAL A 58 4.07 7.15 7.22
N CYS A 59 5.38 7.21 6.98
CA CYS A 59 6.04 6.43 5.95
C CYS A 59 7.16 5.59 6.57
N VAL A 60 7.19 4.30 6.26
CA VAL A 60 8.24 3.38 6.72
C VAL A 60 8.70 2.54 5.55
N ASP A 61 10.03 2.49 5.34
CA ASP A 61 10.66 1.59 4.40
C ASP A 61 10.84 0.21 5.05
N PRO A 62 10.13 -0.84 4.54
CA PRO A 62 10.19 -2.18 5.10
C PRO A 62 11.45 -2.93 4.65
N ARG A 63 11.61 -4.15 5.12
CA ARG A 63 12.62 -5.10 4.64
C ARG A 63 12.51 -5.28 3.12
N GLY A 64 13.64 -5.40 2.44
CA GLY A 64 13.72 -5.48 0.98
C GLY A 64 13.99 -4.15 0.28
N THR A 65 13.78 -3.00 0.94
CA THR A 65 14.07 -1.68 0.38
C THR A 65 15.58 -1.43 0.25
N GLY A 66 15.95 -0.39 -0.50
CA GLY A 66 17.33 -0.06 -0.85
C GLY A 66 18.12 0.66 0.25
N TYR A 67 19.39 0.96 -0.07
CA TYR A 67 20.30 1.79 0.72
C TYR A 67 20.62 1.30 2.13
N ARG A 68 20.38 0.00 2.39
CA ARG A 68 20.64 -0.67 3.67
C ARG A 68 21.52 -1.92 3.53
N GLY A 69 22.20 -2.03 2.39
CA GLY A 69 23.05 -3.15 2.05
C GLY A 69 22.31 -4.30 1.35
N GLU A 70 23.09 -5.16 0.70
CA GLU A 70 22.56 -6.24 -0.13
C GLU A 70 21.80 -7.30 0.67
N GLU A 71 22.23 -7.60 1.89
CA GLU A 71 21.54 -8.56 2.75
C GLU A 71 20.11 -8.12 3.05
N PHE A 72 19.93 -6.83 3.40
CA PHE A 72 18.62 -6.28 3.72
C PHE A 72 17.71 -6.23 2.47
N LYS A 73 18.26 -5.79 1.34
CA LYS A 73 17.56 -5.72 0.06
C LYS A 73 17.09 -7.11 -0.42
N LYS A 74 17.90 -8.15 -0.22
CA LYS A 74 17.60 -9.51 -0.69
C LYS A 74 16.67 -10.31 0.22
N LEU A 75 16.24 -9.77 1.35
CA LEU A 75 15.34 -10.48 2.29
C LEU A 75 14.01 -10.90 1.65
N THR A 76 13.55 -10.14 0.64
CA THR A 76 12.27 -10.38 -0.03
C THR A 76 12.40 -11.16 -1.34
N TYR A 77 13.62 -11.48 -1.76
CA TYR A 77 13.85 -12.24 -2.99
C TYR A 77 13.13 -13.59 -2.98
N GLY A 78 12.42 -13.87 -4.08
CA GLY A 78 11.67 -15.10 -4.25
C GLY A 78 10.35 -15.17 -3.45
N ASN A 79 9.99 -14.08 -2.72
CA ASN A 79 8.76 -14.07 -1.91
C ASN A 79 8.26 -12.65 -1.63
N LEU A 80 8.03 -11.90 -2.72
CA LEU A 80 7.57 -10.51 -2.65
C LEU A 80 6.22 -10.38 -1.92
N GLY A 81 6.10 -9.37 -1.08
CA GLY A 81 4.88 -9.03 -0.35
C GLY A 81 4.69 -9.79 0.97
N ARG A 82 5.59 -10.70 1.36
CA ARG A 82 5.50 -11.38 2.65
C ARG A 82 6.01 -10.50 3.78
N LEU A 83 7.31 -10.21 3.76
CA LEU A 83 7.96 -9.46 4.83
C LEU A 83 7.55 -7.99 4.83
N GLU A 84 7.38 -7.42 3.66
CA GLU A 84 6.98 -6.03 3.50
C GLU A 84 5.60 -5.77 4.10
N VAL A 85 4.62 -6.65 3.86
CA VAL A 85 3.28 -6.55 4.45
C VAL A 85 3.32 -6.77 5.97
N GLU A 86 4.13 -7.74 6.45
CA GLU A 86 4.35 -7.96 7.89
C GLU A 86 4.90 -6.70 8.57
N ASP A 87 5.85 -6.02 7.93
CA ASP A 87 6.47 -4.79 8.44
C ASP A 87 5.48 -3.61 8.48
N GLN A 88 4.66 -3.43 7.44
CA GLN A 88 3.63 -2.38 7.42
C GLN A 88 2.53 -2.66 8.47
N ILE A 89 2.10 -3.91 8.64
CA ILE A 89 1.17 -4.30 9.71
C ILE A 89 1.80 -4.04 11.08
N SER A 90 3.09 -4.35 11.25
CA SER A 90 3.81 -4.08 12.50
C SER A 90 3.92 -2.59 12.79
N THR A 91 4.15 -1.78 11.75
CA THR A 91 4.14 -0.31 11.83
C THR A 91 2.76 0.20 12.27
N ALA A 92 1.68 -0.27 11.66
CA ALA A 92 0.32 0.11 12.06
C ALA A 92 0.00 -0.28 13.50
N ARG A 93 0.41 -1.49 13.94
CA ARG A 93 0.29 -1.93 15.33
C ARG A 93 1.11 -1.09 16.30
N TYR A 94 2.30 -0.65 15.89
CA TYR A 94 3.12 0.27 16.68
C TYR A 94 2.42 1.63 16.84
N MET A 95 1.88 2.18 15.74
CA MET A 95 1.13 3.43 15.77
C MET A 95 -0.13 3.32 16.64
N ALA A 96 -0.88 2.23 16.55
CA ALA A 96 -2.09 1.99 17.35
C ALA A 96 -1.84 2.02 18.87
N ARG A 97 -0.61 1.80 19.32
CA ARG A 97 -0.21 1.85 20.74
C ARG A 97 0.22 3.22 21.23
N GLN A 98 0.37 4.21 20.33
CA GLN A 98 0.73 5.57 20.74
C GLN A 98 -0.47 6.26 21.38
N SER A 99 -0.26 6.99 22.49
CA SER A 99 -1.33 7.67 23.22
C SER A 99 -2.09 8.70 22.38
N TYR A 100 -1.40 9.29 21.42
CA TYR A 100 -1.91 10.33 20.51
C TYR A 100 -2.52 9.77 19.22
N VAL A 101 -2.64 8.46 19.07
CA VAL A 101 -3.26 7.82 17.89
C VAL A 101 -4.63 7.28 18.23
N ASP A 102 -5.60 7.50 17.34
CA ASP A 102 -6.87 6.79 17.36
C ASP A 102 -6.71 5.42 16.68
N PRO A 103 -6.66 4.32 17.42
CA PRO A 103 -6.44 2.99 16.85
C PRO A 103 -7.58 2.50 15.96
N ALA A 104 -8.77 3.14 16.02
CA ALA A 104 -9.91 2.84 15.16
C ALA A 104 -9.84 3.58 13.81
N ARG A 105 -8.87 4.49 13.63
CA ARG A 105 -8.71 5.33 12.44
C ARG A 105 -7.28 5.24 11.89
N ILE A 106 -6.89 4.04 11.43
CA ILE A 106 -5.62 3.79 10.76
C ILE A 106 -5.91 3.34 9.34
N GLY A 107 -5.38 4.07 8.36
CA GLY A 107 -5.50 3.75 6.94
C GLY A 107 -4.15 3.47 6.30
N ILE A 108 -4.17 2.94 5.08
CA ILE A 108 -2.98 2.71 4.26
C ILE A 108 -3.26 3.12 2.81
N TYR A 109 -2.26 3.72 2.18
CA TYR A 109 -2.26 4.10 0.78
C TYR A 109 -0.98 3.63 0.09
N GLY A 110 -1.10 3.31 -1.20
CA GLY A 110 0.05 3.09 -2.04
C GLY A 110 -0.30 2.99 -3.52
N TRP A 111 0.71 3.25 -4.37
CA TRP A 111 0.61 3.25 -5.82
C TRP A 111 1.52 2.16 -6.41
N SER A 112 1.08 1.46 -7.45
CA SER A 112 1.87 0.43 -8.14
C SER A 112 2.22 -0.74 -7.19
N TYR A 113 3.51 -0.96 -6.93
CA TYR A 113 3.93 -1.89 -5.85
C TYR A 113 3.29 -1.50 -4.51
N GLY A 114 3.21 -0.20 -4.22
CA GLY A 114 2.51 0.30 -3.03
C GLY A 114 1.02 -0.05 -3.03
N GLY A 115 0.37 -0.09 -4.20
CA GLY A 115 -1.01 -0.56 -4.35
C GLY A 115 -1.16 -2.06 -4.04
N PHE A 116 -0.21 -2.89 -4.51
CA PHE A 116 -0.10 -4.29 -4.13
C PHE A 116 0.03 -4.45 -2.60
N MET A 117 0.86 -3.63 -1.99
CA MET A 117 1.07 -3.60 -0.55
C MET A 117 -0.17 -3.16 0.22
N ALA A 118 -0.88 -2.13 -0.26
CA ALA A 118 -2.12 -1.64 0.36
C ALA A 118 -3.19 -2.74 0.37
N LEU A 119 -3.35 -3.48 -0.73
CA LEU A 119 -4.23 -4.65 -0.80
C LEU A 119 -3.77 -5.76 0.16
N GLY A 120 -2.47 -6.11 0.16
CA GLY A 120 -1.92 -7.12 1.06
C GLY A 120 -2.15 -6.80 2.53
N CYS A 121 -1.96 -5.53 2.92
CA CYS A 121 -2.21 -5.03 4.27
C CYS A 121 -3.71 -5.04 4.63
N ALA A 122 -4.58 -4.61 3.71
CA ALA A 122 -6.03 -4.66 3.93
C ALA A 122 -6.54 -6.08 4.15
N PHE A 123 -5.99 -7.06 3.43
CA PHE A 123 -6.44 -8.45 3.49
C PHE A 123 -5.86 -9.21 4.67
N ARG A 124 -4.57 -9.01 4.96
CA ARG A 124 -3.85 -9.74 6.03
C ARG A 124 -3.85 -9.01 7.38
N GLY A 125 -4.32 -7.75 7.40
CA GLY A 125 -4.32 -6.91 8.60
C GLY A 125 -5.45 -7.21 9.59
N GLU A 126 -6.35 -8.15 9.30
CA GLU A 126 -7.43 -8.60 10.21
C GLU A 126 -8.33 -7.46 10.74
N GLY A 127 -8.57 -6.42 9.89
CA GLY A 127 -9.38 -5.26 10.25
C GLY A 127 -8.61 -4.16 11.01
N LEU A 128 -7.30 -4.26 11.11
CA LEU A 128 -6.43 -3.21 11.68
C LEU A 128 -6.53 -1.91 10.87
N PHE A 129 -6.59 -2.02 9.54
CA PHE A 129 -6.74 -0.87 8.66
C PHE A 129 -8.22 -0.59 8.42
N LYS A 130 -8.67 0.60 8.84
CA LYS A 130 -10.04 1.05 8.63
C LYS A 130 -10.32 1.36 7.17
N MET A 131 -9.28 1.82 6.46
CA MET A 131 -9.34 2.20 5.05
C MET A 131 -8.04 1.80 4.33
N ALA A 132 -8.18 1.37 3.07
CA ALA A 132 -7.07 1.15 2.16
C ALA A 132 -7.36 1.80 0.80
N ILE A 133 -6.35 2.47 0.23
CA ILE A 133 -6.39 3.00 -1.14
C ILE A 133 -5.27 2.33 -1.93
N ALA A 134 -5.63 1.62 -2.98
CA ALA A 134 -4.72 0.93 -3.88
C ALA A 134 -4.80 1.52 -5.28
N VAL A 135 -3.78 2.26 -5.70
CA VAL A 135 -3.73 2.89 -7.03
C VAL A 135 -2.85 2.06 -7.95
N ALA A 136 -3.36 1.73 -9.14
CA ALA A 136 -2.70 0.93 -10.16
C ALA A 136 -1.99 -0.31 -9.58
N PRO A 137 -2.68 -1.14 -8.76
CA PRO A 137 -2.04 -2.20 -8.01
C PRO A 137 -1.63 -3.38 -8.87
N VAL A 138 -0.45 -3.94 -8.64
CA VAL A 138 -0.17 -5.33 -9.00
C VAL A 138 -1.04 -6.21 -8.11
N THR A 139 -1.76 -7.16 -8.70
CA THR A 139 -2.65 -8.07 -7.96
C THR A 139 -2.25 -9.53 -8.06
N SER A 140 -1.38 -9.83 -9.03
CA SER A 140 -0.63 -11.09 -9.14
C SER A 140 0.68 -10.82 -9.88
N TRP A 141 1.76 -11.38 -9.38
CA TRP A 141 3.06 -11.31 -10.07
C TRP A 141 3.07 -12.05 -11.40
N ARG A 142 2.08 -12.92 -11.66
CA ARG A 142 1.87 -13.56 -12.97
C ARG A 142 1.29 -12.60 -14.03
N TYR A 143 0.89 -11.39 -13.65
CA TYR A 143 0.33 -10.35 -14.53
C TYR A 143 1.28 -9.15 -14.70
N TYR A 144 2.51 -9.26 -14.18
CA TYR A 144 3.51 -8.21 -14.32
C TYR A 144 4.65 -8.65 -15.25
N ASP A 145 5.46 -7.69 -15.74
CA ASP A 145 6.53 -7.98 -16.69
C ASP A 145 7.57 -8.93 -16.11
N SER A 146 8.21 -9.73 -17.00
CA SER A 146 9.19 -10.75 -16.61
C SER A 146 10.51 -10.13 -16.17
N ILE A 147 10.94 -9.00 -16.76
CA ILE A 147 12.23 -8.38 -16.42
C ILE A 147 12.27 -7.99 -14.94
N TYR A 148 11.23 -7.30 -14.47
CA TYR A 148 11.13 -6.92 -13.07
C TYR A 148 10.85 -8.14 -12.18
N THR A 149 9.83 -8.91 -12.53
CA THR A 149 9.33 -9.98 -11.65
C THR A 149 10.36 -11.07 -11.47
N GLU A 150 11.02 -11.54 -12.52
CA GLU A 150 12.04 -12.58 -12.42
C GLU A 150 13.31 -12.08 -11.73
N ASN A 151 13.65 -10.79 -11.88
CA ASN A 151 14.79 -10.20 -11.17
C ASN A 151 14.62 -10.21 -9.64
N PHE A 152 13.39 -10.05 -9.14
CA PHE A 152 13.13 -9.95 -7.69
C PHE A 152 12.46 -11.20 -7.10
N ASN A 153 11.80 -12.00 -7.92
CA ASN A 153 11.04 -13.16 -7.46
C ASN A 153 11.54 -14.49 -8.05
N GLY A 154 12.55 -14.46 -8.94
CA GLY A 154 13.02 -15.65 -9.67
C GLY A 154 12.01 -16.12 -10.71
N LEU A 155 12.26 -17.29 -11.29
CA LEU A 155 11.33 -17.91 -12.26
C LEU A 155 10.11 -18.47 -11.54
N PRO A 156 8.92 -18.43 -12.18
CA PRO A 156 7.69 -18.95 -11.57
C PRO A 156 7.72 -20.45 -11.27
N ASP A 157 8.48 -21.21 -12.03
CA ASP A 157 8.64 -22.66 -11.81
C ASP A 157 9.55 -22.97 -10.60
N ASP A 158 10.53 -22.09 -10.33
CA ASP A 158 11.46 -22.24 -9.20
C ASP A 158 10.85 -21.70 -7.90
N TYR A 159 10.03 -20.64 -8.00
CA TYR A 159 9.43 -19.94 -6.85
C TYR A 159 7.91 -19.80 -6.94
N PRO A 160 7.14 -20.88 -7.18
CA PRO A 160 5.69 -20.78 -7.39
C PRO A 160 4.97 -20.11 -6.22
N LYS A 161 5.40 -20.37 -4.99
CA LYS A 161 4.83 -19.75 -3.78
C LYS A 161 5.07 -18.24 -3.73
N GLY A 162 6.22 -17.77 -4.20
CA GLY A 162 6.51 -16.33 -4.29
C GLY A 162 5.57 -15.58 -5.25
N TYR A 163 5.07 -16.28 -6.28
CA TYR A 163 4.09 -15.73 -7.21
C TYR A 163 2.66 -15.81 -6.69
N ASP A 164 2.31 -16.82 -5.92
CA ASP A 164 0.91 -17.14 -5.62
C ASP A 164 0.50 -16.81 -4.18
N ASP A 165 1.34 -17.09 -3.17
CA ASP A 165 0.96 -17.04 -1.75
C ASP A 165 0.66 -15.59 -1.27
N ASN A 166 1.30 -14.57 -1.87
CA ASN A 166 1.12 -13.18 -1.50
C ASN A 166 0.35 -12.37 -2.56
N SER A 167 -0.11 -13.00 -3.63
CA SER A 167 -0.91 -12.32 -4.67
C SER A 167 -2.29 -11.93 -4.13
N PRO A 168 -2.66 -10.64 -4.13
CA PRO A 168 -3.95 -10.19 -3.62
C PRO A 168 -5.16 -10.92 -4.20
N VAL A 169 -5.14 -11.29 -5.48
CA VAL A 169 -6.25 -12.06 -6.09
C VAL A 169 -6.50 -13.39 -5.39
N ASN A 170 -5.45 -14.04 -4.86
CA ASN A 170 -5.55 -15.30 -4.13
C ASN A 170 -5.92 -15.08 -2.65
N LEU A 171 -5.69 -13.87 -2.13
CA LEU A 171 -5.97 -13.47 -0.76
C LEU A 171 -7.30 -12.75 -0.58
N ALA A 172 -8.08 -12.56 -1.65
CA ALA A 172 -9.36 -11.83 -1.62
C ALA A 172 -10.34 -12.35 -0.56
N HIS A 173 -10.28 -13.65 -0.23
CA HIS A 173 -11.11 -14.29 0.79
C HIS A 173 -10.82 -13.79 2.22
N LEU A 174 -9.63 -13.21 2.46
CA LEU A 174 -9.25 -12.63 3.75
C LEU A 174 -9.79 -11.20 3.93
N PHE A 175 -10.24 -10.56 2.85
CA PHE A 175 -10.74 -9.18 2.94
C PHE A 175 -11.97 -9.08 3.84
N ARG A 176 -11.92 -8.16 4.79
CA ARG A 176 -12.99 -7.90 5.76
C ARG A 176 -13.69 -6.58 5.44
N ASP A 177 -14.62 -6.62 4.48
CA ASP A 177 -15.40 -5.47 4.01
C ASP A 177 -16.40 -4.91 5.04
N ASP A 178 -16.63 -5.65 6.12
CA ASP A 178 -17.37 -5.19 7.29
C ASP A 178 -16.58 -4.21 8.18
N SER A 179 -15.26 -4.23 8.11
CA SER A 179 -14.36 -3.45 8.97
C SER A 179 -13.38 -2.54 8.22
N THR A 180 -13.11 -2.84 6.95
CA THR A 180 -12.15 -2.09 6.11
C THR A 180 -12.83 -1.55 4.86
N ARG A 181 -12.71 -0.25 4.60
CA ARG A 181 -13.10 0.37 3.34
C ARG A 181 -11.96 0.28 2.34
N LEU A 182 -12.25 -0.15 1.11
CA LEU A 182 -11.26 -0.32 0.05
C LEU A 182 -11.64 0.52 -1.15
N LEU A 183 -10.70 1.37 -1.62
CA LEU A 183 -10.76 2.05 -2.91
C LEU A 183 -9.66 1.51 -3.82
N ILE A 184 -10.04 1.05 -5.01
CA ILE A 184 -9.11 0.69 -6.08
C ILE A 184 -9.21 1.76 -7.17
N VAL A 185 -8.08 2.31 -7.60
CA VAL A 185 -7.98 3.33 -8.66
C VAL A 185 -7.09 2.82 -9.77
N HIS A 186 -7.50 2.96 -11.05
CA HIS A 186 -6.67 2.51 -12.16
C HIS A 186 -7.01 3.21 -13.49
N GLY A 187 -5.98 3.47 -14.29
CA GLY A 187 -6.10 3.94 -15.67
C GLY A 187 -6.30 2.77 -16.65
N THR A 188 -7.18 2.93 -17.65
CA THR A 188 -7.46 1.83 -18.59
C THR A 188 -6.38 1.60 -19.65
N ALA A 189 -5.52 2.61 -19.90
CA ALA A 189 -4.38 2.54 -20.81
C ALA A 189 -3.05 2.38 -20.09
N ASP A 190 -3.07 1.86 -18.86
CA ASP A 190 -1.86 1.56 -18.10
C ASP A 190 -1.08 0.44 -18.80
N ASP A 191 0.07 0.81 -19.37
CA ASP A 191 0.99 -0.05 -20.12
C ASP A 191 2.13 -0.62 -19.26
N ASN A 192 2.15 -0.26 -17.97
CA ASN A 192 3.09 -0.77 -16.97
C ASN A 192 2.42 -1.85 -16.12
N VAL A 193 1.52 -1.47 -15.22
CA VAL A 193 0.65 -2.41 -14.52
C VAL A 193 -0.68 -2.49 -15.27
N HIS A 194 -0.81 -3.46 -16.16
CA HIS A 194 -1.98 -3.59 -17.01
C HIS A 194 -3.28 -3.60 -16.21
N PHE A 195 -4.30 -2.88 -16.71
CA PHE A 195 -5.62 -2.78 -16.09
C PHE A 195 -6.27 -4.14 -15.78
N GLN A 196 -5.82 -5.22 -16.45
CA GLN A 196 -6.17 -6.60 -16.15
C GLN A 196 -5.97 -6.93 -14.66
N ASN A 197 -4.93 -6.41 -14.01
CA ASN A 197 -4.68 -6.63 -12.57
C ASN A 197 -5.91 -6.22 -11.74
N THR A 198 -6.44 -5.02 -11.97
CA THR A 198 -7.64 -4.54 -11.28
C THR A 198 -8.88 -5.34 -11.65
N MET A 199 -9.05 -5.72 -12.90
CA MET A 199 -10.22 -6.51 -13.32
C MET A 199 -10.24 -7.92 -12.72
N GLU A 200 -9.09 -8.58 -12.61
CA GLU A 200 -9.00 -9.89 -11.95
C GLU A 200 -9.22 -9.76 -10.42
N MET A 201 -8.74 -8.67 -9.81
CA MET A 201 -9.04 -8.38 -8.40
C MET A 201 -10.54 -8.15 -8.17
N ALA A 202 -11.17 -7.32 -9.01
CA ALA A 202 -12.60 -7.07 -8.99
C ALA A 202 -13.41 -8.38 -9.16
N ARG A 203 -13.00 -9.23 -10.10
CA ARG A 203 -13.61 -10.56 -10.30
C ARG A 203 -13.53 -11.42 -9.05
N ALA A 204 -12.36 -11.45 -8.39
CA ALA A 204 -12.15 -12.24 -7.18
C ALA A 204 -13.03 -11.74 -6.02
N LEU A 205 -13.06 -10.43 -5.79
CA LEU A 205 -13.89 -9.81 -4.76
C LEU A 205 -15.39 -10.02 -5.01
N ASN A 206 -15.85 -9.81 -6.26
CA ASN A 206 -17.26 -10.01 -6.66
C ASN A 206 -17.73 -11.45 -6.45
N LYS A 207 -16.89 -12.44 -6.81
CA LYS A 207 -17.20 -13.86 -6.56
C LYS A 207 -17.41 -14.20 -5.09
N LEU A 208 -16.77 -13.43 -4.20
CA LEU A 208 -16.85 -13.60 -2.75
C LEU A 208 -17.92 -12.69 -2.12
N GLY A 209 -18.67 -11.92 -2.92
CA GLY A 209 -19.68 -10.99 -2.45
C GLY A 209 -19.14 -9.79 -1.67
N LYS A 210 -17.83 -9.49 -1.82
CA LYS A 210 -17.16 -8.40 -1.10
C LYS A 210 -17.53 -7.03 -1.67
N GLN A 211 -17.71 -6.05 -0.77
CA GLN A 211 -18.04 -4.66 -1.13
C GLN A 211 -16.77 -3.81 -1.12
N TYR A 212 -16.55 -3.03 -2.16
CA TYR A 212 -15.41 -2.12 -2.34
C TYR A 212 -15.78 -1.00 -3.31
N ASP A 213 -15.01 0.07 -3.30
CA ASP A 213 -15.11 1.19 -4.22
C ASP A 213 -14.06 1.08 -5.32
N MET A 214 -14.42 1.49 -6.53
CA MET A 214 -13.48 1.55 -7.65
C MET A 214 -13.64 2.84 -8.43
N MET A 215 -12.52 3.45 -8.82
CA MET A 215 -12.47 4.59 -9.72
C MET A 215 -11.58 4.28 -10.91
N VAL A 216 -12.17 4.34 -12.10
CA VAL A 216 -11.49 4.05 -13.37
C VAL A 216 -11.28 5.33 -14.14
N TYR A 217 -10.08 5.52 -14.67
CA TYR A 217 -9.70 6.65 -15.51
C TYR A 217 -9.49 6.18 -16.94
N PRO A 218 -10.45 6.47 -17.86
CA PRO A 218 -10.33 6.08 -19.27
C PRO A 218 -9.08 6.67 -19.92
N ASP A 219 -8.39 5.87 -20.71
CA ASP A 219 -7.22 6.24 -21.50
C ASP A 219 -6.02 6.79 -20.70
N GLN A 220 -6.04 6.66 -19.36
CA GLN A 220 -4.93 7.06 -18.51
C GLN A 220 -3.89 5.95 -18.37
N ASN A 221 -2.62 6.34 -18.44
CA ASN A 221 -1.46 5.47 -18.24
C ASN A 221 -1.12 5.30 -16.75
N HIS A 222 0.02 4.65 -16.45
CA HIS A 222 0.45 4.34 -15.08
C HIS A 222 0.67 5.56 -14.19
N SER A 223 1.14 6.68 -14.76
CA SER A 223 1.44 7.93 -14.03
C SER A 223 0.28 8.91 -14.03
N MET A 224 -0.72 8.65 -14.85
CA MET A 224 -1.85 9.54 -15.17
C MET A 224 -1.41 10.92 -15.74
N MET A 225 -2.24 11.51 -16.57
CA MET A 225 -1.98 12.84 -17.13
C MET A 225 -2.29 13.92 -16.06
N PRO A 226 -1.67 15.10 -16.15
CA PRO A 226 -1.76 16.12 -15.11
C PRO A 226 -3.18 16.50 -14.67
N ASP A 227 -4.12 16.64 -15.61
CA ASP A 227 -5.50 17.02 -15.30
C ASP A 227 -6.23 15.94 -14.50
N ASP A 228 -6.08 14.67 -14.89
CA ASP A 228 -6.64 13.54 -14.16
C ASP A 228 -5.91 13.28 -12.83
N MET A 229 -4.63 13.59 -12.75
CA MET A 229 -3.86 13.50 -11.49
C MET A 229 -4.46 14.40 -10.41
N ILE A 230 -4.93 15.60 -10.74
CA ILE A 230 -5.62 16.49 -9.80
C ILE A 230 -6.88 15.80 -9.28
N HIS A 231 -7.69 15.25 -10.18
CA HIS A 231 -8.93 14.55 -9.81
C HIS A 231 -8.66 13.28 -8.97
N VAL A 232 -7.61 12.50 -9.30
CA VAL A 232 -7.18 11.34 -8.52
C VAL A 232 -6.82 11.74 -7.09
N ARG A 233 -5.99 12.79 -6.94
CA ARG A 233 -5.57 13.28 -5.61
C ARG A 233 -6.76 13.80 -4.80
N GLU A 234 -7.67 14.53 -5.43
CA GLU A 234 -8.90 14.98 -4.79
C GLU A 234 -9.80 13.80 -4.38
N LYS A 235 -9.94 12.78 -5.24
CA LYS A 235 -10.70 11.56 -4.92
C LYS A 235 -10.10 10.83 -3.73
N MET A 236 -8.77 10.67 -3.69
CA MET A 236 -8.08 10.02 -2.57
C MET A 236 -8.23 10.83 -1.27
N LEU A 237 -8.07 12.16 -1.33
CA LEU A 237 -8.25 13.03 -0.17
C LEU A 237 -9.67 12.94 0.38
N ARG A 238 -10.69 13.11 -0.46
CA ARG A 238 -12.10 12.99 -0.05
C ARG A 238 -12.41 11.62 0.53
N TYR A 239 -11.96 10.56 -0.14
CA TYR A 239 -12.19 9.21 0.34
C TYR A 239 -11.55 8.97 1.72
N THR A 240 -10.35 9.52 1.95
CA THR A 240 -9.69 9.44 3.25
C THR A 240 -10.48 10.20 4.32
N LEU A 241 -10.90 11.42 4.04
CA LEU A 241 -11.67 12.25 5.00
C LEU A 241 -13.04 11.67 5.34
N GLU A 242 -13.65 10.92 4.42
CA GLU A 242 -14.97 10.30 4.61
C GLU A 242 -14.91 8.95 5.36
N ASN A 243 -13.78 8.24 5.27
CA ASN A 243 -13.68 6.85 5.74
C ASN A 243 -12.65 6.62 6.85
N LEU A 244 -11.84 7.63 7.16
CA LEU A 244 -10.81 7.58 8.18
C LEU A 244 -10.90 8.77 9.12
#